data_9f7fe1def93150649a18806feb3ee9fc
#
_entry.id   9f7fe1def93150649a18806feb3ee9fc
#
_cell.length_a   1.000
_cell.length_b   1.000
_cell.length_c   1.000
_cell.angle_alpha   90.00
_cell.angle_beta   90.00
_cell.angle_gamma   90.00
#
_symmetry.space_group_name_H-M   'P 1'
#
loop_
_entity.id
_entity.type
_entity.pdbx_description
1 polymer ?
#
loop_
_entity_poly.entity_id
_entity_poly.type
_entity_poly.pdbx_seq_one_letter_code
_entity_poly.pdbx_strand_id
1 'polypeptide(L)'
;AAVLALLPSKTPIDIGGTTTYLLGNGFAPWITVYDAEGTAVFSQPVPFLPQDSNLTSLGVVKVPDGLDEQLGMIGFFYPSAVPLESGALTSVFPQPDQPVLTLNAFVGDLKLNEGVPRSVYSLKTDELTQITGGETGVESLVLGLGDAVELPDGLGSVEFTSLPRFVSLEVHHDPTQVGVLISVVFAFLGLLTSLFVPRRRLWIAAETTGDGVRLQYAGLARGDDPGLERAVSELADLHMATIREPSGRR
;
A
#
# COMPACT_ATOMS: atom_id res chain seq x y z
N ALA A 1 8.56 20.82 12.03
CA ALA A 1 7.53 21.19 11.03
C ALA A 1 8.10 22.03 9.88
N ALA A 2 9.05 22.97 10.12
CA ALA A 2 9.59 23.86 9.08
C ALA A 2 10.49 23.15 8.03
N VAL A 3 11.11 22.02 8.38
CA VAL A 3 12.01 21.30 7.46
C VAL A 3 11.24 20.51 6.40
N LEU A 4 10.04 20.03 6.72
CA LEU A 4 9.22 19.24 5.77
C LEU A 4 8.63 20.11 4.64
N ALA A 5 8.43 21.41 4.87
CA ALA A 5 7.89 22.33 3.86
C ALA A 5 8.88 22.70 2.74
N LEU A 6 10.17 22.38 2.93
CA LEU A 6 11.26 22.70 1.96
C LEU A 6 11.67 21.51 1.08
N LEU A 7 11.13 20.30 1.35
CA LEU A 7 11.45 19.13 0.53
C LEU A 7 10.51 19.09 -0.68
N PRO A 8 11.05 19.01 -1.90
CA PRO A 8 10.22 18.71 -3.06
C PRO A 8 9.52 17.36 -2.81
N SER A 9 8.21 17.29 -3.07
CA SER A 9 7.32 16.16 -2.75
C SER A 9 7.73 14.78 -3.31
N LYS A 10 8.85 14.72 -4.02
CA LYS A 10 9.39 13.52 -4.67
C LYS A 10 10.73 13.03 -4.11
N THR A 11 11.32 13.75 -3.14
CA THR A 11 12.62 13.34 -2.58
C THR A 11 12.36 12.57 -1.28
N PRO A 12 12.67 11.26 -1.24
CA PRO A 12 12.53 10.49 -0.03
C PRO A 12 13.57 10.91 1.01
N ILE A 13 13.22 10.73 2.27
CA ILE A 13 14.13 10.87 3.40
C ILE A 13 14.56 9.47 3.81
N ASP A 14 15.85 9.18 3.80
CA ASP A 14 16.39 7.93 4.30
C ASP A 14 16.94 8.13 5.73
N ILE A 15 16.44 7.32 6.66
CA ILE A 15 16.86 7.35 8.07
C ILE A 15 17.16 5.92 8.50
N GLY A 16 18.45 5.58 8.56
CA GLY A 16 18.89 4.27 9.06
C GLY A 16 18.37 3.08 8.24
N GLY A 17 18.30 3.20 6.92
CA GLY A 17 17.81 2.15 6.03
C GLY A 17 16.28 2.09 5.91
N THR A 18 15.59 3.10 6.47
CA THR A 18 14.14 3.28 6.33
C THR A 18 13.87 4.48 5.45
N THR A 19 13.23 4.27 4.33
CA THR A 19 12.90 5.31 3.37
C THR A 19 11.50 5.84 3.64
N THR A 20 11.36 7.16 3.78
CA THR A 20 10.11 7.83 4.09
C THR A 20 9.73 8.78 2.95
N TYR A 21 8.53 8.60 2.42
CA TYR A 21 7.97 9.44 1.36
C TYR A 21 6.84 10.31 1.90
N LEU A 22 6.75 11.55 1.44
CA LEU A 22 5.59 12.40 1.67
C LEU A 22 4.50 12.05 0.67
N LEU A 23 3.41 11.42 1.13
CA LEU A 23 2.26 11.07 0.29
C LEU A 23 1.32 12.27 0.07
N GLY A 24 1.14 13.08 1.09
CA GLY A 24 0.23 14.21 1.02
C GLY A 24 0.19 15.02 2.30
N ASN A 25 -0.55 16.10 2.26
CA ASN A 25 -0.87 16.94 3.43
C ASN A 25 -2.30 17.45 3.31
N GLY A 26 -2.82 17.93 4.42
CA GLY A 26 -4.17 18.47 4.47
C GLY A 26 -4.46 19.14 5.80
N PHE A 27 -5.72 19.37 6.06
CA PHE A 27 -6.20 19.94 7.31
C PHE A 27 -6.90 18.87 8.15
N ALA A 28 -6.73 18.98 9.46
CA ALA A 28 -7.40 18.13 10.43
C ALA A 28 -8.21 19.02 11.39
N PRO A 29 -9.41 19.45 10.99
CA PRO A 29 -10.27 20.23 11.88
C PRO A 29 -10.34 19.59 13.26
N TRP A 30 -10.10 20.38 14.29
CA TRP A 30 -10.31 19.92 15.66
C TRP A 30 -11.79 20.05 15.98
N ILE A 31 -12.44 18.92 16.16
CA ILE A 31 -13.88 18.82 16.37
C ILE A 31 -14.11 18.38 17.81
N THR A 32 -14.92 19.15 18.51
CA THR A 32 -15.38 18.81 19.85
C THR A 32 -16.89 18.57 19.81
N VAL A 33 -17.33 17.46 20.38
CA VAL A 33 -18.74 17.12 20.53
C VAL A 33 -19.06 17.13 22.01
N TYR A 34 -20.11 17.84 22.35
CA TYR A 34 -20.64 17.93 23.71
C TYR A 34 -21.98 17.20 23.78
N ASP A 35 -22.26 16.57 24.92
CA ASP A 35 -23.58 16.01 25.25
C ASP A 35 -24.62 17.12 25.60
N ALA A 36 -25.83 16.69 25.94
CA ALA A 36 -26.91 17.61 26.34
C ALA A 36 -26.59 18.39 27.61
N GLU A 37 -25.74 17.88 28.48
CA GLU A 37 -25.28 18.50 29.73
C GLU A 37 -24.10 19.45 29.52
N GLY A 38 -23.55 19.53 28.30
CA GLY A 38 -22.40 20.35 27.96
C GLY A 38 -21.05 19.70 28.31
N THR A 39 -21.01 18.39 28.54
CA THR A 39 -19.76 17.65 28.75
C THR A 39 -19.15 17.25 27.42
N ALA A 40 -17.86 17.49 27.23
CA ALA A 40 -17.17 17.07 26.02
C ALA A 40 -16.97 15.54 25.98
N VAL A 41 -17.70 14.90 25.11
CA VAL A 41 -17.62 13.43 24.89
C VAL A 41 -16.62 13.04 23.82
N PHE A 42 -16.28 13.97 22.93
CA PHE A 42 -15.27 13.78 21.88
C PHE A 42 -14.53 15.10 21.66
N SER A 43 -13.19 15.07 21.62
CA SER A 43 -12.40 16.28 21.32
C SER A 43 -11.04 15.89 20.74
N GLN A 44 -10.91 15.92 19.41
CA GLN A 44 -9.64 15.59 18.74
C GLN A 44 -9.59 16.13 17.31
N PRO A 45 -8.38 16.25 16.72
CA PRO A 45 -8.23 16.60 15.32
C PRO A 45 -8.61 15.40 14.44
N VAL A 46 -9.47 15.64 13.46
CA VAL A 46 -9.91 14.61 12.50
C VAL A 46 -9.32 14.92 11.13
N PRO A 47 -8.48 14.05 10.54
CA PRO A 47 -7.93 14.26 9.20
C PRO A 47 -9.02 14.23 8.14
N PHE A 48 -9.14 15.31 7.37
CA PHE A 48 -9.97 15.39 6.18
C PHE A 48 -9.12 15.21 4.93
N LEU A 49 -9.51 14.27 4.07
CA LEU A 49 -8.71 13.88 2.90
C LEU A 49 -8.99 14.80 1.72
N PRO A 50 -7.98 15.48 1.17
CA PRO A 50 -8.13 16.37 0.03
C PRO A 50 -8.69 15.64 -1.21
N GLN A 51 -9.66 16.28 -1.86
CA GLN A 51 -10.32 15.79 -3.06
C GLN A 51 -9.87 16.56 -4.31
N ASP A 52 -9.37 17.79 -4.12
CA ASP A 52 -8.91 18.66 -5.20
C ASP A 52 -7.65 19.47 -4.82
N SER A 53 -7.15 20.26 -5.77
CA SER A 53 -5.96 21.09 -5.58
C SER A 53 -6.17 22.30 -4.66
N ASN A 54 -7.41 22.70 -4.43
CA ASN A 54 -7.80 23.74 -3.49
C ASN A 54 -8.02 23.21 -2.07
N LEU A 55 -7.68 21.94 -1.85
CA LEU A 55 -7.83 21.23 -0.58
C LEU A 55 -9.27 21.18 -0.04
N THR A 56 -10.28 21.20 -0.94
CA THR A 56 -11.62 20.73 -0.58
C THR A 56 -11.47 19.30 -0.11
N SER A 57 -11.84 19.02 1.14
CA SER A 57 -11.47 17.75 1.77
C SER A 57 -12.70 17.05 2.33
N LEU A 58 -12.77 15.72 2.16
CA LEU A 58 -13.82 14.87 2.72
C LEU A 58 -13.34 14.25 4.04
N GLY A 59 -14.18 14.24 5.06
CA GLY A 59 -13.87 13.63 6.34
C GLY A 59 -15.03 12.91 6.98
N VAL A 60 -14.68 12.05 7.93
CA VAL A 60 -15.62 11.26 8.73
C VAL A 60 -15.25 11.40 10.20
N VAL A 61 -16.23 11.79 11.01
CA VAL A 61 -16.11 11.85 12.47
C VAL A 61 -16.91 10.69 13.06
N LYS A 62 -16.35 10.01 14.04
CA LYS A 62 -17.01 8.90 14.75
C LYS A 62 -16.88 9.13 16.24
N VAL A 63 -18.01 9.29 16.90
CA VAL A 63 -18.11 9.45 18.36
C VAL A 63 -18.62 8.10 18.90
N PRO A 64 -17.73 7.28 19.50
CA PRO A 64 -18.08 5.92 19.87
C PRO A 64 -18.91 5.83 21.14
N ASP A 65 -18.69 6.76 22.08
CA ASP A 65 -19.22 6.70 23.43
C ASP A 65 -19.59 8.10 23.95
N GLY A 66 -20.39 8.16 25.01
CA GLY A 66 -20.73 9.40 25.74
C GLY A 66 -22.06 10.04 25.31
N LEU A 67 -22.71 9.50 24.28
CA LEU A 67 -24.09 9.84 23.89
C LEU A 67 -24.97 8.59 24.07
N ASP A 68 -26.29 8.75 24.03
CA ASP A 68 -27.25 7.64 24.13
C ASP A 68 -27.06 6.62 22.99
N GLU A 69 -26.79 7.11 21.80
CA GLU A 69 -26.39 6.31 20.63
C GLU A 69 -25.06 6.82 20.06
N GLN A 70 -24.35 5.96 19.32
CA GLN A 70 -23.13 6.38 18.63
C GLN A 70 -23.46 7.42 17.55
N LEU A 71 -22.60 8.44 17.41
CA LEU A 71 -22.76 9.50 16.43
C LEU A 71 -21.70 9.38 15.34
N GLY A 72 -22.13 9.28 14.10
CA GLY A 72 -21.29 9.36 12.91
C GLY A 72 -21.56 10.65 12.14
N MET A 73 -20.53 11.35 11.70
CA MET A 73 -20.71 12.50 10.83
C MET A 73 -19.82 12.37 9.60
N ILE A 74 -20.35 12.76 8.44
CA ILE A 74 -19.60 12.83 7.18
C ILE A 74 -19.82 14.19 6.55
N GLY A 75 -18.76 14.78 6.00
CA GLY A 75 -18.90 16.06 5.34
C GLY A 75 -17.61 16.60 4.75
N PHE A 76 -17.65 17.85 4.36
CA PHE A 76 -16.58 18.51 3.65
C PHE A 76 -16.00 19.65 4.46
N PHE A 77 -14.69 19.81 4.32
CA PHE A 77 -13.95 20.97 4.77
C PHE A 77 -13.50 21.80 3.58
N TYR A 78 -13.74 23.08 3.62
CA TYR A 78 -13.39 24.07 2.60
C TYR A 78 -12.44 25.11 3.21
N PRO A 79 -11.14 25.14 2.82
CA PRO A 79 -10.20 26.14 3.33
C PRO A 79 -10.62 27.59 3.04
N SER A 80 -11.09 27.87 1.84
CA SER A 80 -11.58 29.18 1.41
C SER A 80 -12.93 29.01 0.71
N ALA A 81 -13.97 28.90 1.54
CA ALA A 81 -15.32 28.59 1.12
C ALA A 81 -15.97 29.71 0.30
N VAL A 82 -16.55 29.36 -0.83
CA VAL A 82 -17.36 30.27 -1.68
C VAL A 82 -18.62 29.51 -2.11
N PRO A 83 -19.80 30.14 -2.01
CA PRO A 83 -21.02 29.54 -2.53
C PRO A 83 -21.06 29.55 -4.05
N LEU A 84 -21.51 28.46 -4.62
CA LEU A 84 -21.84 28.33 -6.05
C LEU A 84 -23.28 28.83 -6.28
N GLU A 85 -23.63 29.04 -7.55
CA GLU A 85 -25.02 29.42 -7.94
C GLU A 85 -26.06 28.36 -7.49
N SER A 86 -25.65 27.12 -7.33
CA SER A 86 -26.49 26.02 -6.82
C SER A 86 -26.71 26.05 -5.31
N GLY A 87 -26.04 26.95 -4.59
CA GLY A 87 -26.01 26.97 -3.11
C GLY A 87 -24.97 26.03 -2.47
N ALA A 88 -24.35 25.13 -3.25
CA ALA A 88 -23.28 24.28 -2.75
C ALA A 88 -22.01 25.09 -2.51
N LEU A 89 -21.18 24.66 -1.53
CA LEU A 89 -19.89 25.28 -1.26
C LEU A 89 -18.77 24.64 -2.09
N THR A 90 -17.77 25.45 -2.45
CA THR A 90 -16.49 24.99 -3.02
C THR A 90 -15.35 25.78 -2.40
N SER A 91 -14.12 25.25 -2.47
CA SER A 91 -12.93 26.00 -2.08
C SER A 91 -12.26 26.59 -3.31
N VAL A 92 -11.96 27.87 -3.27
CA VAL A 92 -11.27 28.59 -4.37
C VAL A 92 -9.77 28.73 -4.15
N PHE A 93 -9.29 28.48 -2.93
CA PHE A 93 -7.88 28.64 -2.56
C PHE A 93 -7.48 27.65 -1.46
N PRO A 94 -6.24 27.08 -1.50
CA PRO A 94 -5.83 26.05 -0.56
C PRO A 94 -5.40 26.57 0.83
N GLN A 95 -5.31 27.91 1.02
CA GLN A 95 -5.07 28.47 2.34
C GLN A 95 -6.40 28.70 3.08
N PRO A 96 -6.40 28.65 4.43
CA PRO A 96 -7.63 28.73 5.21
C PRO A 96 -8.01 30.19 5.49
N ASP A 97 -8.35 30.94 4.44
CA ASP A 97 -8.76 32.36 4.57
C ASP A 97 -10.18 32.48 5.10
N GLN A 98 -11.08 31.58 4.68
CA GLN A 98 -12.46 31.47 5.15
C GLN A 98 -12.81 30.01 5.34
N PRO A 99 -12.26 29.36 6.40
CA PRO A 99 -12.44 27.94 6.62
C PRO A 99 -13.88 27.62 7.06
N VAL A 100 -14.53 26.74 6.33
CA VAL A 100 -15.87 26.24 6.63
C VAL A 100 -15.87 24.72 6.64
N LEU A 101 -16.54 24.16 7.64
CA LEU A 101 -16.81 22.75 7.80
C LEU A 101 -18.30 22.50 7.61
N THR A 102 -18.68 21.57 6.73
CA THR A 102 -20.05 21.11 6.59
C THR A 102 -20.15 19.65 6.98
N LEU A 103 -21.13 19.28 7.80
CA LEU A 103 -21.30 17.90 8.29
C LEU A 103 -22.76 17.48 8.19
N ASN A 104 -22.98 16.25 7.76
CA ASN A 104 -24.23 15.53 7.91
C ASN A 104 -24.08 14.52 9.04
N ALA A 105 -25.00 14.52 9.97
CA ALA A 105 -24.98 13.69 11.17
C ALA A 105 -25.90 12.48 11.04
N PHE A 106 -25.45 11.37 11.60
CA PHE A 106 -26.13 10.08 11.61
C PHE A 106 -26.00 9.47 13.01
N VAL A 107 -27.06 8.88 13.52
CA VAL A 107 -27.07 8.18 14.81
C VAL A 107 -27.36 6.70 14.61
N GLY A 108 -26.84 5.87 15.50
CA GLY A 108 -27.02 4.41 15.50
C GLY A 108 -25.73 3.67 15.79
N ASP A 109 -25.74 2.36 15.62
CA ASP A 109 -24.58 1.49 15.88
C ASP A 109 -23.54 1.58 14.77
N LEU A 110 -22.41 2.24 15.04
CA LEU A 110 -21.28 2.36 14.12
C LEU A 110 -20.45 1.06 14.01
N LYS A 111 -20.82 0.03 14.80
CA LYS A 111 -20.14 -1.28 14.86
C LYS A 111 -18.64 -1.19 15.19
N LEU A 112 -18.28 -0.22 16.03
CA LEU A 112 -16.89 0.01 16.45
C LEU A 112 -16.43 -0.99 17.49
N ASN A 113 -17.35 -1.63 18.22
CA ASN A 113 -17.10 -2.52 19.35
C ASN A 113 -17.05 -4.00 18.97
N GLU A 114 -17.22 -4.37 17.70
CA GLU A 114 -17.26 -5.76 17.22
C GLU A 114 -15.89 -6.43 17.12
N GLY A 115 -14.79 -5.75 17.41
CA GLY A 115 -13.42 -6.27 17.26
C GLY A 115 -12.97 -6.43 15.80
N VAL A 116 -13.75 -5.96 14.83
CA VAL A 116 -13.41 -5.98 13.40
C VAL A 116 -12.86 -4.59 13.03
N PRO A 117 -11.64 -4.51 12.45
CA PRO A 117 -11.08 -3.24 12.02
C PRO A 117 -11.99 -2.52 11.02
N ARG A 118 -12.33 -1.27 11.31
CA ARG A 118 -13.15 -0.40 10.44
C ARG A 118 -12.31 0.76 9.93
N SER A 119 -12.51 1.13 8.66
CA SER A 119 -11.85 2.31 8.11
C SER A 119 -12.30 3.58 8.87
N VAL A 120 -11.35 4.40 9.26
CA VAL A 120 -11.62 5.70 9.90
C VAL A 120 -12.08 6.75 8.88
N TYR A 121 -11.88 6.51 7.61
CA TYR A 121 -12.18 7.43 6.50
C TYR A 121 -13.51 7.13 5.80
N SER A 122 -14.26 6.15 6.26
CA SER A 122 -15.56 5.79 5.67
C SER A 122 -16.62 5.56 6.74
N LEU A 123 -17.82 6.04 6.48
CA LEU A 123 -19.01 5.81 7.28
C LEU A 123 -19.99 4.98 6.44
N LYS A 124 -20.43 3.84 6.99
CA LYS A 124 -21.52 3.06 6.40
C LYS A 124 -22.83 3.61 6.96
N THR A 125 -23.60 4.25 6.12
CA THR A 125 -24.83 4.93 6.50
C THR A 125 -26.10 4.09 6.35
N ASP A 126 -26.00 2.92 5.70
CA ASP A 126 -27.17 2.08 5.35
C ASP A 126 -28.01 1.62 6.55
N GLU A 127 -27.37 1.48 7.72
CA GLU A 127 -28.00 1.01 8.96
C GLU A 127 -28.12 2.15 10.01
N LEU A 128 -27.78 3.40 9.64
CA LEU A 128 -27.83 4.56 10.51
C LEU A 128 -29.02 5.45 10.19
N THR A 129 -29.52 6.15 11.18
CA THR A 129 -30.56 7.18 11.02
C THR A 129 -29.90 8.52 10.75
N GLN A 130 -30.14 9.11 9.59
CA GLN A 130 -29.68 10.47 9.29
C GLN A 130 -30.52 11.49 10.04
N ILE A 131 -29.85 12.43 10.74
CA ILE A 131 -30.52 13.46 11.54
C ILE A 131 -30.31 14.89 11.00
N THR A 132 -29.30 15.09 10.11
CA THR A 132 -29.09 16.39 9.46
C THR A 132 -28.74 16.20 7.97
N GLY A 133 -29.15 17.15 7.15
CA GLY A 133 -28.94 17.15 5.69
C GLY A 133 -29.86 16.18 4.94
N GLY A 134 -29.69 16.11 3.61
CA GLY A 134 -30.47 15.24 2.74
C GLY A 134 -31.98 15.54 2.81
N GLU A 135 -32.78 14.49 2.99
CA GLU A 135 -34.25 14.57 3.06
C GLU A 135 -34.81 14.68 4.48
N THR A 136 -33.96 14.93 5.50
CA THR A 136 -34.37 14.97 6.92
C THR A 136 -35.25 16.19 7.28
N GLY A 137 -35.25 17.22 6.44
CA GLY A 137 -35.87 18.52 6.72
C GLY A 137 -35.03 19.41 7.64
N VAL A 138 -33.91 18.93 8.15
CA VAL A 138 -32.92 19.69 8.94
C VAL A 138 -31.72 19.96 8.05
N GLU A 139 -31.23 21.18 8.00
CA GLU A 139 -30.06 21.52 7.19
C GLU A 139 -28.80 20.83 7.70
N SER A 140 -27.79 20.66 6.78
CA SER A 140 -26.46 20.22 7.18
C SER A 140 -25.85 21.18 8.18
N LEU A 141 -25.06 20.66 9.12
CA LEU A 141 -24.31 21.51 10.06
C LEU A 141 -23.27 22.30 9.27
N VAL A 142 -23.23 23.62 9.44
CA VAL A 142 -22.25 24.52 8.80
C VAL A 142 -21.54 25.28 9.91
N LEU A 143 -20.23 25.09 10.01
CA LEU A 143 -19.39 25.65 11.06
C LEU A 143 -18.22 26.41 10.46
N GLY A 144 -18.08 27.69 10.82
CA GLY A 144 -16.83 28.42 10.71
C GLY A 144 -15.86 28.08 11.83
N LEU A 145 -14.62 28.53 11.73
CA LEU A 145 -13.63 28.31 12.78
C LEU A 145 -14.01 29.05 14.07
N GLY A 146 -14.19 28.33 15.17
CA GLY A 146 -14.67 28.82 16.46
C GLY A 146 -16.18 28.76 16.64
N ASP A 147 -16.93 28.29 15.63
CA ASP A 147 -18.39 28.15 15.75
C ASP A 147 -18.77 26.83 16.43
N ALA A 148 -19.90 26.89 17.16
CA ALA A 148 -20.58 25.71 17.68
C ALA A 148 -22.03 25.70 17.20
N VAL A 149 -22.55 24.52 16.84
CA VAL A 149 -23.89 24.29 16.33
C VAL A 149 -24.56 23.17 17.13
N GLU A 150 -25.80 23.35 17.51
CA GLU A 150 -26.58 22.35 18.23
C GLU A 150 -26.99 21.20 17.29
N LEU A 151 -26.94 19.99 17.82
CA LEU A 151 -27.46 18.81 17.18
C LEU A 151 -28.99 18.74 17.37
N PRO A 152 -29.73 18.17 16.40
CA PRO A 152 -31.18 17.96 16.56
C PRO A 152 -31.51 17.09 17.79
N ASP A 153 -32.76 17.15 18.21
CA ASP A 153 -33.34 16.33 19.28
C ASP A 153 -32.63 16.46 20.64
N GLY A 154 -31.88 17.55 20.85
CA GLY A 154 -31.19 17.79 22.10
C GLY A 154 -29.99 16.86 22.36
N LEU A 155 -29.41 16.26 21.32
CA LEU A 155 -28.25 15.35 21.43
C LEU A 155 -26.97 16.06 21.88
N GLY A 156 -26.97 17.39 22.00
CA GLY A 156 -25.81 18.18 22.37
C GLY A 156 -25.34 19.12 21.26
N SER A 157 -24.05 19.39 21.15
CA SER A 157 -23.53 20.33 20.17
C SER A 157 -22.19 19.90 19.59
N VAL A 158 -21.86 20.43 18.42
CA VAL A 158 -20.58 20.22 17.72
C VAL A 158 -19.88 21.56 17.57
N GLU A 159 -18.59 21.61 17.92
CA GLU A 159 -17.77 22.81 17.85
C GLU A 159 -16.55 22.54 16.91
N PHE A 160 -16.23 23.50 16.03
CA PHE A 160 -15.02 23.54 15.25
C PHE A 160 -13.96 24.41 15.93
N THR A 161 -13.19 23.83 16.84
CA THR A 161 -12.35 24.57 17.81
C THR A 161 -11.06 25.13 17.19
N SER A 162 -10.38 24.37 16.33
CA SER A 162 -9.09 24.79 15.73
C SER A 162 -8.79 24.02 14.44
N LEU A 163 -7.78 24.50 13.69
CA LEU A 163 -7.46 23.94 12.37
C LEU A 163 -5.98 23.56 12.23
N PRO A 164 -5.51 22.48 12.84
CA PRO A 164 -4.18 21.95 12.60
C PRO A 164 -4.05 21.36 11.21
N ARG A 165 -2.78 21.27 10.72
CA ARG A 165 -2.44 20.55 9.50
C ARG A 165 -1.93 19.15 9.82
N PHE A 166 -2.17 18.20 8.93
CA PHE A 166 -1.56 16.88 8.98
C PHE A 166 -0.69 16.61 7.76
N VAL A 167 0.20 15.65 7.88
CA VAL A 167 0.98 15.09 6.78
C VAL A 167 0.77 13.58 6.76
N SER A 168 0.63 13.02 5.57
CA SER A 168 0.60 11.58 5.33
C SER A 168 1.98 11.14 4.87
N LEU A 169 2.57 10.19 5.58
CA LEU A 169 3.88 9.65 5.28
C LEU A 169 3.76 8.17 4.95
N GLU A 170 4.45 7.74 3.90
CA GLU A 170 4.71 6.33 3.63
C GLU A 170 6.09 5.98 4.16
N VAL A 171 6.13 5.02 5.07
CA VAL A 171 7.38 4.53 5.66
C VAL A 171 7.67 3.14 5.10
N HIS A 172 8.77 3.02 4.37
CA HIS A 172 9.18 1.79 3.73
C HIS A 172 10.49 1.28 4.34
N HIS A 173 10.42 0.08 4.92
CA HIS A 173 11.60 -0.63 5.43
C HIS A 173 11.54 -2.10 4.97
N ASP A 174 12.38 -2.43 4.00
CA ASP A 174 12.48 -3.79 3.47
C ASP A 174 13.92 -4.31 3.53
N PRO A 175 14.30 -5.01 4.60
CA PRO A 175 15.63 -5.59 4.74
C PRO A 175 15.87 -6.77 3.79
N THR A 176 14.83 -7.32 3.17
CA THR A 176 14.94 -8.51 2.31
C THR A 176 15.27 -8.18 0.85
N GLN A 177 15.18 -6.91 0.45
CA GLN A 177 15.38 -6.45 -0.92
C GLN A 177 16.73 -6.90 -1.51
N VAL A 178 17.81 -6.81 -0.73
CA VAL A 178 19.15 -7.26 -1.14
C VAL A 178 19.18 -8.78 -1.36
N GLY A 179 18.52 -9.54 -0.48
CA GLY A 179 18.41 -11.01 -0.60
C GLY A 179 17.66 -11.43 -1.86
N VAL A 180 16.57 -10.74 -2.18
CA VAL A 180 15.81 -10.96 -3.42
C VAL A 180 16.67 -10.66 -4.64
N LEU A 181 17.39 -9.53 -4.67
CA LEU A 181 18.29 -9.17 -5.76
C LEU A 181 19.36 -10.24 -5.99
N ILE A 182 20.03 -10.71 -4.94
CA ILE A 182 21.04 -11.77 -5.00
C ILE A 182 20.41 -13.05 -5.58
N SER A 183 19.22 -13.43 -5.13
CA SER A 183 18.52 -14.63 -5.61
C SER A 183 18.19 -14.53 -7.10
N VAL A 184 17.74 -13.36 -7.57
CA VAL A 184 17.46 -13.10 -9.00
C VAL A 184 18.74 -13.22 -9.83
N VAL A 185 19.86 -12.67 -9.36
CA VAL A 185 21.16 -12.78 -10.03
C VAL A 185 21.58 -14.24 -10.17
N PHE A 186 21.48 -15.04 -9.09
CA PHE A 186 21.79 -16.46 -9.14
C PHE A 186 20.87 -17.24 -10.08
N ALA A 187 19.57 -16.95 -10.07
CA ALA A 187 18.62 -17.57 -11.00
C ALA A 187 18.97 -17.27 -12.46
N PHE A 188 19.32 -16.02 -12.74
CA PHE A 188 19.74 -15.59 -14.08
C PHE A 188 21.05 -16.25 -14.51
N LEU A 189 22.06 -16.31 -13.65
CA LEU A 189 23.32 -17.00 -13.91
C LEU A 189 23.10 -18.49 -14.15
N GLY A 190 22.22 -19.14 -13.37
CA GLY A 190 21.82 -20.53 -13.58
C GLY A 190 21.16 -20.76 -14.93
N LEU A 191 20.27 -19.84 -15.34
CA LEU A 191 19.65 -19.88 -16.66
C LEU A 191 20.66 -19.74 -17.79
N LEU A 192 21.57 -18.75 -17.69
CA LEU A 192 22.65 -18.57 -18.67
C LEU A 192 23.54 -19.80 -18.76
N THR A 193 23.96 -20.35 -17.62
CA THR A 193 24.77 -21.56 -17.57
C THR A 193 24.04 -22.74 -18.25
N SER A 194 22.73 -22.89 -17.96
CA SER A 194 21.92 -23.95 -18.60
C SER A 194 21.77 -23.79 -20.12
N LEU A 195 21.82 -22.54 -20.61
CA LEU A 195 21.70 -22.23 -22.02
C LEU A 195 23.04 -22.45 -22.76
N PHE A 196 24.16 -22.00 -22.16
CA PHE A 196 25.47 -22.01 -22.80
C PHE A 196 26.28 -23.30 -22.57
N VAL A 197 25.95 -24.06 -21.50
CA VAL A 197 26.62 -25.36 -21.29
C VAL A 197 25.90 -26.44 -22.11
N PRO A 198 26.55 -26.96 -23.15
CA PRO A 198 25.94 -27.98 -24.02
C PRO A 198 25.74 -29.29 -23.26
N ARG A 199 24.53 -29.83 -23.33
CA ARG A 199 24.23 -31.16 -22.78
C ARG A 199 24.63 -32.20 -23.78
N ARG A 200 25.70 -32.99 -23.46
CA ARG A 200 26.20 -34.08 -24.26
C ARG A 200 25.70 -35.41 -23.71
N ARG A 201 25.34 -36.33 -24.60
CA ARG A 201 25.09 -37.72 -24.26
C ARG A 201 26.11 -38.54 -25.06
N LEU A 202 26.87 -39.38 -24.36
CA LEU A 202 27.87 -40.24 -24.96
C LEU A 202 27.41 -41.67 -24.73
N TRP A 203 27.57 -42.52 -25.74
CA TRP A 203 27.23 -43.94 -25.70
C TRP A 203 28.41 -44.77 -26.12
N ILE A 204 28.53 -45.95 -25.52
CA ILE A 204 29.45 -47.00 -25.90
C ILE A 204 28.62 -48.23 -26.22
N ALA A 205 28.71 -48.74 -27.42
CA ALA A 205 28.10 -49.99 -27.82
C ALA A 205 29.17 -51.03 -28.09
N ALA A 206 28.99 -52.25 -27.61
CA ALA A 206 29.88 -53.38 -27.83
C ALA A 206 29.16 -54.42 -28.69
N GLU A 207 29.77 -54.79 -29.82
CA GLU A 207 29.25 -55.77 -30.73
C GLU A 207 30.25 -56.95 -30.83
N THR A 208 29.78 -58.15 -30.58
CA THR A 208 30.63 -59.38 -30.73
C THR A 208 30.78 -59.75 -32.19
N THR A 209 32.00 -59.75 -32.66
CA THR A 209 32.37 -60.14 -34.01
C THR A 209 33.15 -61.45 -33.92
N GLY A 210 33.16 -62.32 -34.95
CA GLY A 210 33.79 -63.63 -34.90
C GLY A 210 35.29 -63.63 -34.50
N ASP A 211 35.95 -62.48 -34.50
CA ASP A 211 37.37 -62.27 -34.23
C ASP A 211 37.63 -61.40 -32.99
N GLY A 212 36.54 -61.05 -32.19
CA GLY A 212 36.67 -60.23 -31.02
C GLY A 212 35.44 -59.35 -30.72
N VAL A 213 35.66 -58.31 -29.98
CA VAL A 213 34.61 -57.30 -29.63
C VAL A 213 34.93 -55.98 -30.30
N ARG A 214 33.98 -55.47 -31.07
CA ARG A 214 34.05 -54.13 -31.68
C ARG A 214 33.37 -53.16 -30.76
N LEU A 215 34.06 -52.11 -30.36
CA LEU A 215 33.49 -50.99 -29.58
C LEU A 215 33.17 -49.85 -30.52
N GLN A 216 31.95 -49.34 -30.40
CA GLN A 216 31.47 -48.16 -31.11
C GLN A 216 31.19 -47.04 -30.12
N TYR A 217 31.71 -45.87 -30.39
CA TYR A 217 31.48 -44.66 -29.55
C TYR A 217 30.64 -43.67 -30.34
N ALA A 218 29.62 -43.17 -29.73
CA ALA A 218 28.73 -42.17 -30.32
C ALA A 218 28.43 -41.06 -29.35
N GLY A 219 28.23 -39.86 -29.86
CA GLY A 219 27.86 -38.69 -29.09
C GLY A 219 26.67 -37.95 -29.71
N LEU A 220 25.83 -37.39 -28.87
CA LEU A 220 24.76 -36.48 -29.27
C LEU A 220 24.80 -35.23 -28.38
N ALA A 221 24.80 -34.08 -29.02
CA ALA A 221 24.60 -32.79 -28.34
C ALA A 221 23.29 -32.18 -28.79
N ARG A 222 22.77 -31.30 -27.95
CA ARG A 222 21.61 -30.49 -28.28
C ARG A 222 22.10 -29.22 -28.99
N GLY A 223 21.91 -29.15 -30.30
CA GLY A 223 22.39 -28.06 -31.15
C GLY A 223 23.76 -28.32 -31.75
N ASP A 224 24.34 -27.31 -32.36
CA ASP A 224 25.66 -27.38 -32.97
C ASP A 224 26.75 -27.23 -31.89
N ASP A 225 27.50 -28.32 -31.65
CA ASP A 225 28.54 -28.38 -30.62
C ASP A 225 29.88 -28.80 -31.27
N PRO A 226 30.75 -27.84 -31.57
CA PRO A 226 32.03 -28.11 -32.18
C PRO A 226 33.00 -28.93 -31.30
N GLY A 227 32.69 -29.07 -29.99
CA GLY A 227 33.46 -29.89 -29.06
C GLY A 227 33.00 -31.34 -28.91
N LEU A 228 31.91 -31.76 -29.58
CA LEU A 228 31.34 -33.08 -29.43
C LEU A 228 32.28 -34.18 -29.92
N GLU A 229 32.87 -34.00 -31.07
CA GLU A 229 33.81 -34.99 -31.68
C GLU A 229 35.03 -35.24 -30.79
N ARG A 230 35.58 -34.17 -30.23
CA ARG A 230 36.69 -34.25 -29.27
C ARG A 230 36.28 -34.99 -27.99
N ALA A 231 35.09 -34.74 -27.46
CA ALA A 231 34.59 -35.41 -26.25
C ALA A 231 34.38 -36.93 -26.48
N VAL A 232 33.93 -37.33 -27.67
CA VAL A 232 33.78 -38.73 -28.04
C VAL A 232 35.16 -39.42 -28.18
N SER A 233 36.15 -38.74 -28.78
CA SER A 233 37.51 -39.22 -28.89
C SER A 233 38.19 -39.39 -27.53
N GLU A 234 38.08 -38.38 -26.64
CA GLU A 234 38.63 -38.44 -25.28
C GLU A 234 38.02 -39.62 -24.48
N LEU A 235 36.68 -39.85 -24.62
CA LEU A 235 36.02 -40.99 -23.98
C LEU A 235 36.54 -42.31 -24.51
N ALA A 236 36.77 -42.44 -25.83
CA ALA A 236 37.32 -43.66 -26.45
C ALA A 236 38.73 -43.95 -25.93
N ASP A 237 39.58 -42.93 -25.88
CA ASP A 237 40.97 -43.05 -25.40
C ASP A 237 41.03 -43.46 -23.92
N LEU A 238 40.22 -42.81 -23.05
CA LEU A 238 40.12 -43.15 -21.61
C LEU A 238 39.61 -44.60 -21.41
N HIS A 239 38.59 -44.99 -22.13
CA HIS A 239 38.04 -46.34 -22.03
C HIS A 239 39.04 -47.41 -22.53
N MET A 240 39.71 -47.15 -23.64
CA MET A 240 40.75 -48.06 -24.18
C MET A 240 41.95 -48.16 -23.23
N ALA A 241 42.36 -47.07 -22.57
CA ALA A 241 43.40 -47.11 -21.55
C ALA A 241 43.02 -47.99 -20.37
N THR A 242 41.77 -47.88 -19.90
CA THR A 242 41.24 -48.69 -18.79
C THR A 242 41.15 -50.19 -19.13
N ILE A 243 40.83 -50.55 -20.37
CA ILE A 243 40.76 -51.92 -20.83
C ILE A 243 42.17 -52.54 -21.01
N ARG A 244 43.15 -51.71 -21.38
CA ARG A 244 44.56 -52.16 -21.59
C ARG A 244 45.34 -52.30 -20.30
N GLU A 245 44.92 -51.66 -19.21
CA GLU A 245 45.51 -51.94 -17.89
C GLU A 245 45.02 -53.33 -17.44
N PRO A 246 45.90 -54.31 -17.31
CA PRO A 246 45.50 -55.64 -16.83
C PRO A 246 45.06 -55.48 -15.38
N SER A 247 43.89 -56.05 -15.04
CA SER A 247 43.34 -56.08 -13.67
C SER A 247 44.32 -56.82 -12.73
N GLY A 248 45.35 -56.10 -12.31
CA GLY A 248 46.32 -56.55 -11.35
C GLY A 248 46.16 -55.80 -10.08
N ARG A 249 45.16 -56.21 -9.26
CA ARG A 249 45.24 -56.22 -7.78
C ARG A 249 43.90 -56.71 -7.22
N ARG A 250 43.88 -58.01 -6.92
CA ARG A 250 43.12 -58.42 -5.73
C ARG A 250 44.03 -58.30 -4.51
#